data_70d95516f7b5eae91eb18ab77ddb0c60
#
_entry.id   70d95516f7b5eae91eb18ab77ddb0c60
#
_cell.length_a   1.000
_cell.length_b   1.000
_cell.length_c   1.000
_cell.angle_alpha   90.00
_cell.angle_beta   90.00
_cell.angle_gamma   90.00
#
_symmetry.space_group_name_H-M   'P 1'
#
loop_
_entity.id
_entity.type
_entity.pdbx_description
1 polymer ?
#
loop_
_entity_poly.entity_id
_entity_poly.type
_entity_poly.pdbx_seq_one_letter_code
_entity_poly.pdbx_strand_id
1 'polypeptide(L)'
;IIIPSYNEEGNVAKCASVVSKLLSENGIDYELVFVNDGSKDRTWDIISNLARNDKHIVGVNFSRNFGKESAIFAGLETAKGDACVLLDCDLQFPPEVIIEMYNIWKNNDVDIVEGRKNSRGKENPVYKFFSLWFYKMINKSSGLDMEAASDFKLLDRAVVDSLNAMPERLTFF
;
A
#
# COMPACT_ATOMS: atom_id res chain seq x y z
N ILE A 1 -5.59 -6.33 -1.92
CA ILE A 1 -5.10 -5.05 -1.37
C ILE A 1 -4.12 -5.37 -0.25
N ILE A 2 -2.90 -4.83 -0.31
CA ILE A 2 -1.86 -5.01 0.69
C ILE A 2 -1.84 -3.80 1.61
N ILE A 3 -1.98 -4.03 2.91
CA ILE A 3 -2.18 -2.98 3.91
C ILE A 3 -1.16 -3.17 5.06
N PRO A 4 0.05 -2.58 4.94
CA PRO A 4 1.00 -2.52 6.03
C PRO A 4 0.40 -1.78 7.22
N SER A 5 0.55 -2.32 8.43
CA SER A 5 -0.07 -1.77 9.64
C SER A 5 0.88 -1.82 10.83
N TYR A 6 1.19 -0.65 11.40
CA TYR A 6 2.02 -0.54 12.61
C TYR A 6 1.41 0.47 13.58
N ASN A 7 0.88 0.00 14.72
CA ASN A 7 0.14 0.78 15.70
C ASN A 7 -1.07 1.53 15.08
N GLU A 8 -1.91 0.76 14.39
CA GLU A 8 -3.06 1.24 13.62
C GLU A 8 -4.40 0.76 14.21
N GLU A 9 -4.48 0.51 15.54
CA GLU A 9 -5.69 0.00 16.19
C GLU A 9 -6.95 0.83 15.91
N GLY A 10 -6.80 2.15 15.70
CA GLY A 10 -7.89 3.07 15.37
C GLY A 10 -8.35 3.00 13.91
N ASN A 11 -7.54 2.47 12.99
CA ASN A 11 -7.78 2.56 11.54
C ASN A 11 -8.13 1.21 10.90
N VAL A 12 -7.58 0.09 11.38
CA VAL A 12 -7.71 -1.24 10.76
C VAL A 12 -9.16 -1.61 10.45
N ALA A 13 -10.05 -1.53 11.45
CA ALA A 13 -11.45 -1.94 11.27
C ALA A 13 -12.19 -1.03 10.27
N LYS A 14 -11.91 0.27 10.31
CA LYS A 14 -12.48 1.25 9.37
C LYS A 14 -11.97 0.99 7.96
N CYS A 15 -10.66 0.80 7.79
CA CYS A 15 -10.03 0.50 6.51
C CYS A 15 -10.63 -0.76 5.90
N ALA A 16 -10.70 -1.87 6.64
CA ALA A 16 -11.32 -3.10 6.19
C ALA A 16 -12.76 -2.89 5.71
N SER A 17 -13.59 -2.22 6.52
CA SER A 17 -15.00 -1.99 6.19
C SER A 17 -15.17 -1.13 4.93
N VAL A 18 -14.42 -0.03 4.82
CA VAL A 18 -14.55 0.90 3.68
C VAL A 18 -14.09 0.24 2.39
N VAL A 19 -12.93 -0.43 2.40
CA VAL A 19 -12.37 -1.04 1.20
C VAL A 19 -13.18 -2.27 0.77
N SER A 20 -13.60 -3.13 1.71
CA SER A 20 -14.45 -4.28 1.38
C SER A 20 -15.77 -3.86 0.76
N LYS A 21 -16.42 -2.84 1.33
CA LYS A 21 -17.67 -2.29 0.79
C LYS A 21 -17.47 -1.76 -0.64
N LEU A 22 -16.44 -0.94 -0.84
CA LEU A 22 -16.13 -0.35 -2.14
C LEU A 22 -15.93 -1.41 -3.23
N LEU A 23 -15.10 -2.43 -2.95
CA LEU A 23 -14.79 -3.47 -3.93
C LEU A 23 -16.01 -4.36 -4.22
N SER A 24 -16.77 -4.74 -3.17
CA SER A 24 -18.00 -5.51 -3.33
C SER A 24 -19.06 -4.79 -4.15
N GLU A 25 -19.28 -3.50 -3.90
CA GLU A 25 -20.25 -2.68 -4.64
C GLU A 25 -19.88 -2.51 -6.11
N ASN A 26 -18.59 -2.63 -6.45
CA ASN A 26 -18.10 -2.59 -7.84
C ASN A 26 -17.92 -3.99 -8.47
N GLY A 27 -18.34 -5.06 -7.78
CA GLY A 27 -18.28 -6.42 -8.30
C GLY A 27 -16.87 -6.95 -8.54
N ILE A 28 -15.89 -6.44 -7.81
CA ILE A 28 -14.49 -6.87 -7.89
C ILE A 28 -14.27 -7.97 -6.85
N ASP A 29 -13.77 -9.13 -7.29
CA ASP A 29 -13.29 -10.17 -6.39
C ASP A 29 -11.97 -9.73 -5.76
N TYR A 30 -11.83 -9.91 -4.43
CA TYR A 30 -10.72 -9.31 -3.70
C TYR A 30 -10.30 -10.09 -2.45
N GLU A 31 -9.10 -9.83 -2.01
CA GLU A 31 -8.62 -10.12 -0.66
C GLU A 31 -7.93 -8.88 -0.05
N LEU A 32 -8.06 -8.69 1.25
CA LEU A 32 -7.37 -7.66 2.03
C LEU A 32 -6.28 -8.33 2.85
N VAL A 33 -5.02 -8.09 2.51
CA VAL A 33 -3.85 -8.64 3.21
C VAL A 33 -3.31 -7.58 4.16
N PHE A 34 -3.69 -7.68 5.43
CA PHE A 34 -3.15 -6.83 6.50
C PHE A 34 -1.86 -7.44 7.02
N VAL A 35 -0.78 -6.66 7.00
CA VAL A 35 0.51 -7.08 7.54
C VAL A 35 0.82 -6.27 8.80
N ASN A 36 0.68 -6.90 9.96
CA ASN A 36 1.06 -6.29 11.23
C ASN A 36 2.59 -6.29 11.38
N ASP A 37 3.20 -5.12 11.35
CA ASP A 37 4.65 -4.93 11.49
C ASP A 37 5.08 -4.82 12.96
N GLY A 38 4.69 -5.83 13.77
CA GLY A 38 5.10 -5.92 15.17
C GLY A 38 4.54 -4.80 16.05
N SER A 39 3.27 -4.43 15.88
CA SER A 39 2.58 -3.42 16.68
C SER A 39 2.60 -3.74 18.17
N LYS A 40 2.55 -2.67 18.98
CA LYS A 40 2.51 -2.76 20.46
C LYS A 40 1.12 -2.49 21.04
N ASP A 41 0.20 -2.01 20.21
CA ASP A 41 -1.21 -1.76 20.51
C ASP A 41 -2.09 -2.96 20.11
N ARG A 42 -3.40 -2.76 20.01
CA ARG A 42 -4.37 -3.81 19.67
C ARG A 42 -4.50 -4.07 18.16
N THR A 43 -3.62 -3.54 17.33
CA THR A 43 -3.67 -3.72 15.86
C THR A 43 -3.80 -5.19 15.48
N TRP A 44 -2.93 -6.06 16.01
CA TRP A 44 -2.97 -7.49 15.70
C TRP A 44 -4.25 -8.20 16.18
N ASP A 45 -4.75 -7.85 17.35
CA ASP A 45 -5.98 -8.43 17.88
C ASP A 45 -7.16 -8.13 16.96
N ILE A 46 -7.22 -6.90 16.43
CA ILE A 46 -8.26 -6.46 15.51
C ILE A 46 -8.14 -7.19 14.17
N ILE A 47 -6.95 -7.22 13.56
CA ILE A 47 -6.70 -7.94 12.29
C ILE A 47 -7.07 -9.42 12.44
N SER A 48 -6.59 -10.07 13.49
CA SER A 48 -6.85 -11.48 13.78
C SER A 48 -8.34 -11.79 13.95
N ASN A 49 -9.09 -10.88 14.58
CA ASN A 49 -10.53 -11.02 14.73
C ASN A 49 -11.27 -10.85 13.39
N LEU A 50 -10.88 -9.87 12.58
CA LEU A 50 -11.46 -9.66 11.24
C LEU A 50 -11.22 -10.88 10.34
N ALA A 51 -10.00 -11.39 10.29
CA ALA A 51 -9.63 -12.55 9.47
C ALA A 51 -10.37 -13.84 9.85
N ARG A 52 -10.76 -14.00 11.14
CA ARG A 52 -11.59 -15.14 11.56
C ARG A 52 -13.04 -15.04 11.10
N ASN A 53 -13.55 -13.83 10.89
CA ASN A 53 -14.96 -13.59 10.60
C ASN A 53 -15.22 -13.28 9.12
N ASP A 54 -14.20 -12.95 8.34
CA ASP A 54 -14.31 -12.62 6.92
C ASP A 54 -13.21 -13.35 6.12
N LYS A 55 -13.63 -14.23 5.23
CA LYS A 55 -12.73 -15.01 4.36
C LYS A 55 -11.91 -14.17 3.39
N HIS A 56 -12.32 -12.94 3.13
CA HIS A 56 -11.59 -12.01 2.26
C HIS A 56 -10.46 -11.30 2.99
N ILE A 57 -10.35 -11.47 4.31
CA ILE A 57 -9.30 -10.82 5.11
C ILE A 57 -8.24 -11.84 5.50
N VAL A 58 -6.99 -11.52 5.16
CA VAL A 58 -5.80 -12.29 5.51
C VAL A 58 -4.93 -11.46 6.44
N GLY A 59 -4.50 -12.03 7.56
CA GLY A 59 -3.59 -11.39 8.52
C GLY A 59 -2.20 -12.03 8.48
N VAL A 60 -1.17 -11.22 8.30
CA VAL A 60 0.24 -11.60 8.49
C VAL A 60 0.78 -10.89 9.73
N ASN A 61 1.49 -11.60 10.62
CA ASN A 61 1.97 -11.02 11.88
C ASN A 61 3.48 -11.16 12.01
N PHE A 62 4.17 -10.03 12.11
CA PHE A 62 5.60 -10.01 12.39
C PHE A 62 5.89 -10.08 13.89
N SER A 63 6.96 -10.76 14.27
CA SER A 63 7.42 -10.88 15.65
C SER A 63 7.96 -9.57 16.25
N ARG A 64 8.36 -8.62 15.40
CA ARG A 64 8.82 -7.27 15.74
C ARG A 64 8.64 -6.35 14.54
N ASN A 65 8.86 -5.05 14.74
CA ASN A 65 8.92 -4.09 13.63
C ASN A 65 10.16 -4.35 12.76
N PHE A 66 9.91 -4.61 11.46
CA PHE A 66 10.91 -4.79 10.40
C PHE A 66 10.86 -3.68 9.36
N GLY A 67 9.88 -2.77 9.46
CA GLY A 67 9.67 -1.64 8.56
C GLY A 67 8.62 -1.88 7.48
N LYS A 68 8.04 -0.78 6.98
CA LYS A 68 6.95 -0.75 5.99
C LYS A 68 7.28 -1.58 4.74
N GLU A 69 8.50 -1.47 4.23
CA GLU A 69 8.95 -2.19 3.04
C GLU A 69 8.89 -3.71 3.25
N SER A 70 9.40 -4.19 4.40
CA SER A 70 9.33 -5.62 4.74
C SER A 70 7.87 -6.10 4.82
N ALA A 71 6.98 -5.27 5.38
CA ALA A 71 5.56 -5.57 5.45
C ALA A 71 4.90 -5.62 4.06
N ILE A 72 5.27 -4.72 3.15
CA ILE A 72 4.82 -4.74 1.76
C ILE A 72 5.25 -6.06 1.09
N PHE A 73 6.52 -6.44 1.18
CA PHE A 73 7.01 -7.69 0.58
C PHE A 73 6.28 -8.91 1.13
N ALA A 74 6.10 -9.02 2.44
CA ALA A 74 5.34 -10.13 3.03
C ALA A 74 3.87 -10.15 2.54
N GLY A 75 3.29 -8.98 2.31
CA GLY A 75 1.98 -8.85 1.70
C GLY A 75 1.96 -9.34 0.25
N LEU A 76 2.95 -8.94 -0.57
CA LEU A 76 3.09 -9.37 -1.95
C LEU A 76 3.33 -10.89 -2.07
N GLU A 77 4.15 -11.49 -1.19
CA GLU A 77 4.35 -12.94 -1.11
C GLU A 77 3.07 -13.70 -0.73
N THR A 78 2.20 -13.09 0.08
CA THR A 78 0.96 -13.71 0.58
C THR A 78 -0.19 -13.57 -0.42
N ALA A 79 -0.24 -12.49 -1.17
CA ALA A 79 -1.33 -12.13 -2.06
C ALA A 79 -1.46 -13.07 -3.26
N LYS A 80 -2.72 -13.42 -3.62
CA LYS A 80 -3.06 -14.39 -4.66
C LYS A 80 -3.81 -13.77 -5.86
N GLY A 81 -4.25 -12.51 -5.75
CA GLY A 81 -5.00 -11.83 -6.81
C GLY A 81 -4.17 -11.60 -8.07
N ASP A 82 -4.82 -11.33 -9.19
CA ASP A 82 -4.19 -11.03 -10.49
C ASP A 82 -3.48 -9.68 -10.50
N ALA A 83 -3.85 -8.79 -9.60
CA ALA A 83 -3.16 -7.52 -9.34
C ALA A 83 -3.11 -7.22 -7.84
N CYS A 84 -2.12 -6.43 -7.41
CA CYS A 84 -1.95 -6.00 -6.02
C CYS A 84 -1.96 -4.49 -5.91
N VAL A 85 -2.78 -3.94 -5.00
CA VAL A 85 -2.78 -2.51 -4.66
C VAL A 85 -2.10 -2.33 -3.31
N LEU A 86 -1.12 -1.43 -3.23
CA LEU A 86 -0.49 -1.02 -1.98
C LEU A 86 -1.30 0.14 -1.39
N LEU A 87 -1.83 -0.02 -0.18
CA LEU A 87 -2.71 0.96 0.47
C LEU A 87 -2.28 1.21 1.92
N ASP A 88 -2.15 2.46 2.32
CA ASP A 88 -1.92 2.81 3.72
C ASP A 88 -3.22 2.66 4.54
N CYS A 89 -3.10 2.11 5.75
CA CYS A 89 -4.22 1.79 6.63
C CYS A 89 -5.04 3.02 7.07
N ASP A 90 -4.45 4.21 7.07
CA ASP A 90 -5.06 5.48 7.50
C ASP A 90 -5.98 6.11 6.44
N LEU A 91 -6.04 5.54 5.23
CA LEU A 91 -6.87 6.02 4.11
C LEU A 91 -6.62 7.49 3.74
N GLN A 92 -5.37 7.96 3.80
CA GLN A 92 -5.01 9.31 3.33
C GLN A 92 -5.25 9.50 1.83
N PHE A 93 -5.23 8.42 1.05
CA PHE A 93 -5.71 8.42 -0.32
C PHE A 93 -7.19 8.05 -0.37
N PRO A 94 -8.02 8.73 -1.19
CA PRO A 94 -9.40 8.34 -1.38
C PRO A 94 -9.49 6.90 -1.91
N PRO A 95 -10.19 5.98 -1.22
CA PRO A 95 -10.27 4.58 -1.64
C PRO A 95 -10.86 4.39 -3.04
N GLU A 96 -11.70 5.34 -3.50
CA GLU A 96 -12.33 5.33 -4.82
C GLU A 96 -11.32 5.31 -5.96
N VAL A 97 -10.11 5.84 -5.74
CA VAL A 97 -9.00 5.80 -6.71
C VAL A 97 -8.59 4.35 -7.04
N ILE A 98 -8.80 3.41 -6.12
CA ILE A 98 -8.55 1.97 -6.38
C ILE A 98 -9.37 1.49 -7.58
N ILE A 99 -10.62 1.93 -7.69
CA ILE A 99 -11.49 1.55 -8.81
C ILE A 99 -11.00 2.14 -10.13
N GLU A 100 -10.51 3.38 -10.11
CA GLU A 100 -9.92 4.02 -11.28
C GLU A 100 -8.65 3.28 -11.73
N MET A 101 -7.76 2.95 -10.80
CA MET A 101 -6.54 2.19 -11.06
C MET A 101 -6.85 0.80 -11.61
N TYR A 102 -7.81 0.09 -11.03
CA TYR A 102 -8.27 -1.21 -11.50
C TYR A 102 -8.81 -1.14 -12.93
N ASN A 103 -9.62 -0.12 -13.26
CA ASN A 103 -10.16 0.07 -14.59
C ASN A 103 -9.07 0.41 -15.62
N ILE A 104 -8.07 1.23 -15.23
CA ILE A 104 -6.92 1.53 -16.09
C ILE A 104 -6.14 0.25 -16.37
N TRP A 105 -5.79 -0.52 -15.35
CA TRP A 105 -5.08 -1.79 -15.49
C TRP A 105 -5.85 -2.80 -16.35
N LYS A 106 -7.13 -2.99 -16.08
CA LYS A 106 -7.96 -3.99 -16.77
C LYS A 106 -8.20 -3.67 -18.25
N ASN A 107 -8.27 -2.40 -18.62
CA ASN A 107 -8.61 -1.96 -19.98
C ASN A 107 -7.40 -1.56 -20.83
N ASN A 108 -6.20 -1.53 -20.24
CA ASN A 108 -4.97 -1.16 -20.94
C ASN A 108 -3.89 -2.21 -20.67
N ASP A 109 -2.95 -2.30 -21.60
CA ASP A 109 -1.78 -3.18 -21.47
C ASP A 109 -0.70 -2.45 -20.63
N VAL A 110 -0.93 -2.36 -19.32
CA VAL A 110 -0.04 -1.69 -18.37
C VAL A 110 0.21 -2.55 -17.15
N ASP A 111 1.46 -2.65 -16.74
CA ASP A 111 1.89 -3.49 -15.61
C ASP A 111 1.83 -2.76 -14.26
N ILE A 112 1.89 -1.43 -14.26
CA ILE A 112 1.89 -0.59 -13.05
C ILE A 112 1.00 0.63 -13.26
N VAL A 113 0.12 0.90 -12.28
CA VAL A 113 -0.66 2.14 -12.20
C VAL A 113 -0.30 2.85 -10.90
N GLU A 114 0.14 4.10 -10.98
CA GLU A 114 0.52 4.90 -9.82
C GLU A 114 -0.53 5.97 -9.51
N GLY A 115 -1.01 5.99 -8.26
CA GLY A 115 -1.90 7.04 -7.76
C GLY A 115 -1.11 8.24 -7.29
N ARG A 116 -1.28 9.41 -7.94
CA ARG A 116 -0.58 10.65 -7.56
C ARG A 116 -1.54 11.68 -6.95
N LYS A 117 -1.14 12.32 -5.85
CA LYS A 117 -1.86 13.47 -5.30
C LYS A 117 -1.59 14.72 -6.17
N ASN A 118 -2.63 15.26 -6.79
CA ASN A 118 -2.52 16.49 -7.62
C ASN A 118 -2.29 17.78 -6.81
N SER A 119 -2.40 17.76 -5.49
CA SER A 119 -2.06 18.91 -4.63
C SER A 119 -1.60 18.43 -3.25
N ARG A 120 -0.37 18.77 -2.89
CA ARG A 120 0.01 18.83 -1.47
C ARG A 120 -0.75 20.00 -0.86
N GLY A 121 -1.56 19.74 0.19
CA GLY A 121 -2.22 20.80 0.95
C GLY A 121 -1.23 21.88 1.40
N LYS A 122 -1.71 23.02 1.93
CA LYS A 122 -0.88 24.17 2.38
C LYS A 122 0.25 23.72 3.30
N GLU A 123 1.42 23.43 2.72
CA GLU A 123 2.64 23.13 3.47
C GLU A 123 3.28 24.46 3.94
N ASN A 124 3.89 24.42 5.12
CA ASN A 124 4.67 25.54 5.65
C ASN A 124 5.79 25.88 4.63
N PRO A 125 5.89 27.15 4.14
CA PRO A 125 6.81 27.52 3.07
C PRO A 125 8.28 27.24 3.39
N VAL A 126 8.67 27.22 4.66
CA VAL A 126 10.03 26.90 5.10
C VAL A 126 10.31 25.40 4.94
N TYR A 127 9.36 24.55 5.28
CA TYR A 127 9.50 23.09 5.12
C TYR A 127 9.55 22.71 3.63
N LYS A 128 8.75 23.37 2.80
CA LYS A 128 8.76 23.22 1.34
C LYS A 128 10.11 23.57 0.72
N PHE A 129 10.74 24.64 1.20
CA PHE A 129 12.07 25.06 0.69
C PHE A 129 13.15 24.03 1.00
N PHE A 130 13.19 23.49 2.23
CA PHE A 130 14.16 22.46 2.62
C PHE A 130 13.91 21.11 1.92
N SER A 131 12.66 20.70 1.75
CA SER A 131 12.33 19.46 1.04
C SER A 131 12.70 19.55 -0.44
N LEU A 132 12.37 20.64 -1.12
CA LEU A 132 12.74 20.87 -2.52
C LEU A 132 14.26 20.90 -2.72
N TRP A 133 15.01 21.52 -1.79
CA TRP A 133 16.48 21.52 -1.85
C TRP A 133 17.06 20.12 -1.67
N PHE A 134 16.53 19.34 -0.72
CA PHE A 134 16.92 17.95 -0.46
C PHE A 134 16.63 17.03 -1.66
N TYR A 135 15.41 17.10 -2.21
CA TYR A 135 15.02 16.33 -3.41
C TYR A 135 15.86 16.72 -4.64
N LYS A 136 16.12 18.00 -4.84
CA LYS A 136 16.98 18.46 -5.94
C LYS A 136 18.41 17.93 -5.84
N MET A 137 18.93 17.75 -4.62
CA MET A 137 20.25 17.17 -4.39
C MET A 137 20.24 15.66 -4.71
N ILE A 138 19.19 14.91 -4.28
CA ILE A 138 19.06 13.48 -4.56
C ILE A 138 18.78 13.21 -6.04
N ASN A 139 17.87 13.92 -6.68
CA ASN A 139 17.55 13.76 -8.09
C ASN A 139 18.78 14.03 -9.00
N LYS A 140 19.63 14.98 -8.61
CA LYS A 140 20.89 15.24 -9.32
C LYS A 140 21.92 14.11 -9.17
N SER A 141 21.84 13.37 -8.07
CA SER A 141 22.77 12.27 -7.75
C SER A 141 22.32 10.92 -8.30
N SER A 142 21.01 10.66 -8.35
CA SER A 142 20.43 9.35 -8.73
C SER A 142 19.80 9.32 -10.12
N GLY A 143 19.49 10.48 -10.70
CA GLY A 143 18.79 10.56 -11.99
C GLY A 143 17.30 10.15 -11.95
N LEU A 144 16.77 9.85 -10.76
CA LEU A 144 15.38 9.42 -10.53
C LEU A 144 14.53 10.58 -10.02
N ASP A 145 13.34 10.77 -10.56
CA ASP A 145 12.38 11.76 -10.08
C ASP A 145 11.66 11.23 -8.84
N MET A 146 12.28 11.41 -7.67
CA MET A 146 11.74 10.99 -6.37
C MET A 146 10.65 11.93 -5.83
N GLU A 147 10.48 13.11 -6.43
CA GLU A 147 9.55 14.14 -5.93
C GLU A 147 8.08 13.76 -6.15
N ALA A 148 7.81 12.87 -7.09
CA ALA A 148 6.48 12.42 -7.47
C ALA A 148 6.18 10.96 -7.08
N ALA A 149 7.13 10.23 -6.49
CA ALA A 149 6.92 8.84 -6.12
C ALA A 149 5.85 8.72 -5.02
N SER A 150 4.85 7.87 -5.26
CA SER A 150 3.78 7.55 -4.30
C SER A 150 3.85 6.06 -3.96
N ASP A 151 3.63 5.73 -2.69
CA ASP A 151 3.50 4.33 -2.25
C ASP A 151 2.17 3.70 -2.69
N PHE A 152 1.21 4.53 -3.16
CA PHE A 152 -0.09 4.08 -3.62
C PHE A 152 0.00 3.62 -5.08
N LYS A 153 0.17 2.33 -5.28
CA LYS A 153 0.39 1.69 -6.59
C LYS A 153 -0.48 0.46 -6.75
N LEU A 154 -0.90 0.22 -7.99
CA LEU A 154 -1.42 -1.08 -8.43
C LEU A 154 -0.33 -1.75 -9.27
N LEU A 155 -0.03 -3.01 -8.96
CA LEU A 155 0.98 -3.84 -9.60
C LEU A 155 0.29 -5.07 -10.23
N ASP A 156 0.55 -5.34 -11.50
CA ASP A 156 0.16 -6.59 -12.15
C ASP A 156 0.83 -7.80 -11.51
N ARG A 157 0.24 -8.98 -11.63
CA ARG A 157 0.80 -10.22 -11.11
C ARG A 157 2.21 -10.49 -11.62
N ALA A 158 2.51 -10.23 -12.89
CA ALA A 158 3.84 -10.42 -13.46
C ALA A 158 4.92 -9.55 -12.76
N VAL A 159 4.54 -8.31 -12.39
CA VAL A 159 5.42 -7.44 -11.60
C VAL A 159 5.61 -7.99 -10.20
N VAL A 160 4.53 -8.40 -9.53
CA VAL A 160 4.58 -9.00 -8.18
C VAL A 160 5.48 -10.23 -8.16
N ASP A 161 5.32 -11.13 -9.14
CA ASP A 161 6.13 -12.35 -9.23
C ASP A 161 7.61 -12.02 -9.49
N SER A 162 7.88 -10.99 -10.29
CA SER A 162 9.24 -10.50 -10.53
C SER A 162 9.87 -9.93 -9.26
N LEU A 163 9.13 -9.13 -8.50
CA LEU A 163 9.58 -8.58 -7.21
C LEU A 163 9.85 -9.69 -6.19
N ASN A 164 8.97 -10.68 -6.11
CA ASN A 164 9.14 -11.81 -5.19
C ASN A 164 10.34 -12.70 -5.55
N ALA A 165 10.73 -12.75 -6.84
CA ALA A 165 11.88 -13.50 -7.32
C ALA A 165 13.22 -12.79 -7.10
N MET A 166 13.23 -11.50 -6.75
CA MET A 166 14.46 -10.75 -6.50
C MET A 166 15.16 -11.22 -5.22
N PRO A 167 16.48 -11.46 -5.25
CA PRO A 167 17.23 -11.83 -4.05
C PRO A 167 17.45 -10.64 -3.10
N GLU A 168 17.44 -9.42 -3.63
CA GLU A 168 17.56 -8.18 -2.84
C GLU A 168 16.21 -7.82 -2.22
N ARG A 169 16.14 -7.87 -0.88
CA ARG A 169 14.92 -7.52 -0.12
C ARG A 169 14.92 -6.07 0.40
N LEU A 170 15.85 -5.24 -0.06
CA LEU A 170 15.97 -3.81 0.28
C LEU A 170 15.76 -2.99 -0.98
N THR A 171 14.51 -2.78 -1.36
CA THR A 171 14.11 -1.88 -2.45
C THR A 171 13.25 -0.77 -1.89
N PHE A 172 13.40 0.45 -2.45
CA PHE A 172 12.51 1.57 -2.15
C PHE A 172 11.29 1.49 -3.07
N PHE A 173 10.12 1.50 -2.48
CA PHE A 173 8.85 1.62 -3.20
C PHE A 173 8.44 3.07 -3.42
#